data_2f47ac7e32709422add8dbc3d06fcdf6
#
_entry.id   2f47ac7e32709422add8dbc3d06fcdf6
#
_cell.length_a   1.000
_cell.length_b   1.000
_cell.length_c   1.000
_cell.angle_alpha   90.00
_cell.angle_beta   90.00
_cell.angle_gamma   90.00
#
_symmetry.space_group_name_H-M   'P 1'
#
loop_
_entity.id
_entity.type
_entity.pdbx_description
1 polymer ?
#
loop_
_entity_poly.entity_id
_entity_poly.type
_entity_poly.pdbx_seq_one_letter_code
_entity_poly.pdbx_strand_id
1 'polypeptide(L)'
;MAKAKFERTKPHVNIGTIGHVDHGKTTLTAAITMALSQEGHAAAMRYDEIDKAPEEKARGITINTAHVEYETDKRHYAHVDCPGHADYVKNMITGAAQMDGAILVVSAADGPMPQTREHILLARQVGVPYIVVFMNKVDQVDDEELLDLVEMEIRELLSSYDFPGDDIPVIRGSALKALEALQNGAVAKEAPECKCIFELMDAVDSYIPDPERAADKPFLMPVEDVFSITGRGTVATGRVESGTVKVQDTVEIVGLSDEKRSTVVTGVEMFRKLLDQAIAGDNIGVLLRGIQRTDIERGQVIAKPGSIHPHTKFKGQVYVLTKEAVSYTHLTL
;
A
#
# COMPACT_ATOMS: atom_id res chain seq x y z
N MET A 1 1.18 -25.98 -14.01
CA MET A 1 0.09 -26.11 -13.02
C MET A 1 -0.95 -25.04 -13.33
N ALA A 2 -2.25 -25.35 -13.22
CA ALA A 2 -3.31 -24.33 -13.35
C ALA A 2 -3.19 -23.37 -12.16
N LYS A 3 -3.34 -22.05 -12.43
CA LYS A 3 -3.36 -21.03 -11.35
C LYS A 3 -4.63 -21.23 -10.50
N ALA A 4 -4.51 -21.04 -9.20
CA ALA A 4 -5.65 -21.03 -8.30
C ALA A 4 -6.62 -19.90 -8.67
N LYS A 5 -7.91 -20.10 -8.40
CA LYS A 5 -8.94 -19.08 -8.54
C LYS A 5 -9.06 -18.34 -7.22
N PHE A 6 -9.23 -17.01 -7.28
CA PHE A 6 -9.49 -16.21 -6.10
C PHE A 6 -10.97 -16.34 -5.71
N GLU A 7 -11.23 -16.65 -4.45
CA GLU A 7 -12.57 -16.71 -3.87
C GLU A 7 -12.75 -15.57 -2.86
N ARG A 8 -13.81 -14.75 -3.04
CA ARG A 8 -14.14 -13.65 -2.13
C ARG A 8 -14.96 -14.19 -0.97
N THR A 9 -14.32 -14.47 0.14
CA THR A 9 -14.96 -14.97 1.37
C THR A 9 -15.11 -13.89 2.43
N LYS A 10 -14.32 -12.80 2.35
CA LYS A 10 -14.24 -11.73 3.32
C LYS A 10 -14.25 -10.35 2.63
N PRO A 11 -14.63 -9.26 3.34
CA PRO A 11 -14.43 -7.90 2.85
C PRO A 11 -12.96 -7.66 2.51
N HIS A 12 -12.72 -6.92 1.42
CA HIS A 12 -11.37 -6.59 0.95
C HIS A 12 -11.02 -5.15 1.30
N VAL A 13 -9.87 -4.97 1.96
CA VAL A 13 -9.35 -3.67 2.39
C VAL A 13 -7.91 -3.49 1.93
N ASN A 14 -7.61 -2.34 1.35
CA ASN A 14 -6.24 -1.97 0.98
C ASN A 14 -5.62 -1.17 2.11
N ILE A 15 -4.54 -1.66 2.68
CA ILE A 15 -3.76 -0.93 3.67
C ILE A 15 -2.31 -0.85 3.23
N GLY A 16 -1.50 -0.08 3.93
CA GLY A 16 -0.07 -0.08 3.67
C GLY A 16 0.72 0.61 4.76
N THR A 17 2.03 0.40 4.73
CA THR A 17 2.98 1.01 5.65
C THR A 17 3.55 2.29 5.08
N ILE A 18 3.51 3.36 5.87
CA ILE A 18 4.13 4.66 5.59
C ILE A 18 5.02 5.07 6.77
N GLY A 19 5.92 6.02 6.54
CA GLY A 19 6.83 6.52 7.57
C GLY A 19 8.27 6.62 7.08
N HIS A 20 9.15 7.11 7.95
CA HIS A 20 10.53 7.40 7.63
C HIS A 20 11.32 6.15 7.20
N VAL A 21 12.42 6.35 6.46
CA VAL A 21 13.42 5.29 6.19
C VAL A 21 13.96 4.75 7.52
N ASP A 22 14.29 3.47 7.57
CA ASP A 22 14.83 2.77 8.75
C ASP A 22 13.91 2.70 9.99
N HIS A 23 12.67 3.18 9.91
CA HIS A 23 11.68 2.98 11.00
C HIS A 23 11.11 1.55 11.06
N GLY A 24 11.45 0.67 10.08
CA GLY A 24 11.15 -0.76 10.12
C GLY A 24 9.82 -1.14 9.46
N LYS A 25 9.36 -0.40 8.45
CA LYS A 25 8.13 -0.70 7.68
C LYS A 25 8.14 -2.10 7.07
N THR A 26 9.15 -2.42 6.27
CA THR A 26 9.29 -3.72 5.61
C THR A 26 9.50 -4.86 6.62
N THR A 27 10.22 -4.58 7.73
CA THR A 27 10.36 -5.54 8.84
C THR A 27 9.01 -5.84 9.49
N LEU A 28 8.17 -4.81 9.70
CA LEU A 28 6.81 -4.98 10.22
C LEU A 28 5.94 -5.78 9.24
N THR A 29 5.99 -5.48 7.95
CA THR A 29 5.28 -6.22 6.91
C THR A 29 5.69 -7.70 6.90
N ALA A 30 6.99 -8.00 7.03
CA ALA A 30 7.48 -9.37 7.13
C ALA A 30 6.98 -10.06 8.43
N ALA A 31 7.00 -9.37 9.57
CA ALA A 31 6.51 -9.91 10.84
C ALA A 31 5.01 -10.23 10.78
N ILE A 32 4.19 -9.34 10.20
CA ILE A 32 2.75 -9.55 10.00
C ILE A 32 2.51 -10.81 9.16
N THR A 33 3.14 -10.91 7.97
CA THR A 33 2.92 -12.07 7.09
C THR A 33 3.38 -13.38 7.74
N MET A 34 4.49 -13.36 8.47
CA MET A 34 5.02 -14.54 9.14
C MET A 34 4.13 -14.97 10.32
N ALA A 35 3.65 -14.02 11.13
CA ALA A 35 2.72 -14.32 12.23
C ALA A 35 1.40 -14.89 11.72
N LEU A 36 0.78 -14.24 10.74
CA LEU A 36 -0.50 -14.67 10.16
C LEU A 36 -0.38 -15.96 9.32
N SER A 37 0.81 -16.30 8.82
CA SER A 37 1.02 -17.56 8.08
C SER A 37 0.87 -18.78 8.98
N GLN A 38 1.20 -18.70 10.27
CA GLN A 38 1.00 -19.78 11.23
C GLN A 38 -0.49 -20.07 11.47
N GLU A 39 -1.35 -19.07 11.26
CA GLU A 39 -2.82 -19.21 11.32
C GLU A 39 -3.43 -19.66 9.97
N GLY A 40 -2.61 -19.85 8.94
CA GLY A 40 -3.08 -20.17 7.58
C GLY A 40 -3.66 -18.97 6.82
N HIS A 41 -3.47 -17.75 7.34
CA HIS A 41 -4.06 -16.52 6.83
C HIS A 41 -3.13 -15.71 5.91
N ALA A 42 -1.90 -16.18 5.69
CA ALA A 42 -0.94 -15.56 4.79
C ALA A 42 0.02 -16.59 4.19
N ALA A 43 0.68 -16.23 3.11
CA ALA A 43 1.95 -16.84 2.75
C ALA A 43 3.06 -16.10 3.51
N ALA A 44 3.85 -16.80 4.32
CA ALA A 44 4.99 -16.19 5.00
C ALA A 44 5.92 -15.56 3.96
N MET A 45 6.26 -14.29 4.14
CA MET A 45 7.22 -13.57 3.31
C MET A 45 8.38 -13.07 4.15
N ARG A 46 9.57 -13.31 3.66
CA ARG A 46 10.79 -12.80 4.27
C ARG A 46 11.06 -11.38 3.78
N TYR A 47 11.87 -10.63 4.53
CA TYR A 47 12.29 -9.28 4.16
C TYR A 47 12.83 -9.21 2.72
N ASP A 48 13.72 -10.15 2.35
CA ASP A 48 14.35 -10.24 1.03
C ASP A 48 13.42 -10.73 -0.09
N GLU A 49 12.22 -11.17 0.26
CA GLU A 49 11.14 -11.52 -0.67
C GLU A 49 10.15 -10.37 -0.89
N ILE A 50 10.11 -9.39 0.01
CA ILE A 50 9.36 -8.14 -0.13
C ILE A 50 10.21 -7.18 -0.97
N ASP A 51 11.41 -6.83 -0.54
CA ASP A 51 12.38 -6.02 -1.27
C ASP A 51 13.19 -6.90 -2.22
N LYS A 52 12.67 -7.09 -3.43
CA LYS A 52 13.20 -8.08 -4.40
C LYS A 52 14.25 -7.54 -5.34
N ALA A 53 14.19 -6.23 -5.65
CA ALA A 53 15.07 -5.64 -6.64
C ALA A 53 16.54 -5.71 -6.19
N PRO A 54 17.49 -6.01 -7.10
CA PRO A 54 18.91 -6.05 -6.74
C PRO A 54 19.40 -4.75 -6.09
N GLU A 55 18.86 -3.61 -6.51
CA GLU A 55 19.20 -2.30 -5.99
C GLU A 55 18.65 -2.09 -4.56
N GLU A 56 17.44 -2.57 -4.26
CA GLU A 56 16.85 -2.59 -2.91
C GLU A 56 17.70 -3.41 -1.95
N LYS A 57 18.08 -4.62 -2.38
CA LYS A 57 18.97 -5.51 -1.60
C LYS A 57 20.35 -4.93 -1.37
N ALA A 58 20.92 -4.25 -2.37
CA ALA A 58 22.25 -3.65 -2.26
C ALA A 58 22.27 -2.44 -1.33
N ARG A 59 21.19 -1.67 -1.27
CA ARG A 59 21.07 -0.46 -0.43
C ARG A 59 20.42 -0.73 0.92
N GLY A 60 19.70 -1.84 1.09
CA GLY A 60 18.92 -2.15 2.29
C GLY A 60 17.70 -1.25 2.49
N ILE A 61 17.17 -0.66 1.41
CA ILE A 61 16.02 0.26 1.45
C ILE A 61 14.99 -0.13 0.40
N THR A 62 13.71 0.06 0.70
CA THR A 62 12.61 -0.10 -0.25
C THR A 62 12.62 1.05 -1.26
N ILE A 63 12.60 0.73 -2.54
CA ILE A 63 12.59 1.69 -3.66
C ILE A 63 11.21 1.69 -4.32
N ASN A 64 10.70 0.51 -4.65
CA ASN A 64 9.39 0.33 -5.27
C ASN A 64 8.37 -0.11 -4.23
N THR A 65 7.09 0.19 -4.49
CA THR A 65 6.02 -0.37 -3.68
C THR A 65 5.96 -1.89 -3.84
N ALA A 66 5.88 -2.61 -2.72
CA ALA A 66 5.65 -4.04 -2.72
C ALA A 66 4.21 -4.33 -2.28
N HIS A 67 3.55 -5.27 -2.97
CA HIS A 67 2.21 -5.69 -2.63
C HIS A 67 2.24 -7.08 -2.00
N VAL A 68 1.64 -7.19 -0.83
CA VAL A 68 1.57 -8.41 -0.02
C VAL A 68 0.12 -8.71 0.31
N GLU A 69 -0.25 -9.98 0.34
CA GLU A 69 -1.59 -10.47 0.65
C GLU A 69 -1.61 -11.20 1.99
N TYR A 70 -2.58 -10.89 2.83
CA TYR A 70 -2.89 -11.64 4.04
C TYR A 70 -4.34 -11.43 4.50
N GLU A 71 -4.76 -12.22 5.47
CA GLU A 71 -6.11 -12.16 6.03
C GLU A 71 -6.05 -12.10 7.56
N THR A 72 -7.12 -11.59 8.15
CA THR A 72 -7.52 -11.84 9.53
C THR A 72 -8.78 -12.72 9.53
N ASP A 73 -9.32 -13.05 10.69
CA ASP A 73 -10.61 -13.73 10.76
C ASP A 73 -11.73 -12.91 10.12
N LYS A 74 -11.60 -11.57 10.10
CA LYS A 74 -12.65 -10.64 9.66
C LYS A 74 -12.49 -10.21 8.21
N ARG A 75 -11.23 -10.03 7.72
CA ARG A 75 -10.95 -9.31 6.46
C ARG A 75 -9.82 -9.92 5.65
N HIS A 76 -9.86 -9.67 4.35
CA HIS A 76 -8.77 -9.90 3.41
C HIS A 76 -8.07 -8.56 3.13
N TYR A 77 -6.73 -8.54 3.23
CA TYR A 77 -5.92 -7.35 3.06
C TYR A 77 -5.00 -7.44 1.84
N ALA A 78 -5.02 -6.39 1.02
CA ALA A 78 -3.90 -6.04 0.15
C ALA A 78 -3.05 -5.01 0.89
N HIS A 79 -1.81 -5.36 1.19
CA HIS A 79 -0.88 -4.49 1.89
C HIS A 79 0.17 -3.94 0.94
N VAL A 80 0.29 -2.61 0.90
CA VAL A 80 1.27 -1.89 0.10
C VAL A 80 2.41 -1.44 1.00
N ASP A 81 3.58 -2.06 0.88
CA ASP A 81 4.77 -1.58 1.57
C ASP A 81 5.40 -0.41 0.78
N CYS A 82 5.41 0.78 1.37
CA CYS A 82 5.87 2.00 0.72
C CYS A 82 7.33 2.32 1.05
N PRO A 83 8.09 2.87 0.08
CA PRO A 83 9.42 3.38 0.35
C PRO A 83 9.38 4.52 1.38
N GLY A 84 10.44 4.61 2.20
CA GLY A 84 10.57 5.64 3.23
C GLY A 84 11.52 6.77 2.87
N HIS A 85 12.36 6.59 1.84
CA HIS A 85 13.39 7.55 1.46
C HIS A 85 12.85 8.67 0.57
N ALA A 86 13.32 9.90 0.78
CA ALA A 86 12.86 11.10 0.08
C ALA A 86 12.96 11.01 -1.44
N ASP A 87 13.98 10.32 -1.99
CA ASP A 87 14.16 10.16 -3.44
C ASP A 87 13.01 9.36 -4.09
N TYR A 88 12.26 8.58 -3.31
CA TYR A 88 11.21 7.68 -3.79
C TYR A 88 9.78 8.13 -3.42
N VAL A 89 9.62 9.38 -3.06
CA VAL A 89 8.31 9.99 -2.70
C VAL A 89 7.26 9.76 -3.77
N LYS A 90 7.61 9.78 -5.05
CA LYS A 90 6.68 9.49 -6.15
C LYS A 90 6.08 8.08 -6.06
N ASN A 91 6.89 7.08 -5.68
CA ASN A 91 6.43 5.71 -5.48
C ASN A 91 5.57 5.59 -4.21
N MET A 92 5.96 6.30 -3.13
CA MET A 92 5.15 6.41 -1.92
C MET A 92 3.76 6.99 -2.20
N ILE A 93 3.67 8.11 -2.95
CA ILE A 93 2.40 8.73 -3.33
C ILE A 93 1.52 7.76 -4.12
N THR A 94 2.11 7.04 -5.09
CA THR A 94 1.37 6.06 -5.89
C THR A 94 0.85 4.91 -5.03
N GLY A 95 1.64 4.42 -4.08
CA GLY A 95 1.22 3.38 -3.15
C GLY A 95 0.14 3.87 -2.19
N ALA A 96 0.32 5.06 -1.60
CA ALA A 96 -0.63 5.64 -0.66
C ALA A 96 -2.00 5.92 -1.31
N ALA A 97 -2.04 6.33 -2.57
CA ALA A 97 -3.29 6.57 -3.30
C ALA A 97 -4.18 5.32 -3.44
N GLN A 98 -3.62 4.13 -3.22
CA GLN A 98 -4.38 2.86 -3.28
C GLN A 98 -4.99 2.47 -1.94
N MET A 99 -4.60 3.12 -0.83
CA MET A 99 -4.93 2.68 0.51
C MET A 99 -6.31 3.17 0.96
N ASP A 100 -7.04 2.29 1.62
CA ASP A 100 -8.26 2.60 2.38
C ASP A 100 -7.91 3.02 3.81
N GLY A 101 -6.72 2.71 4.27
CA GLY A 101 -6.12 3.12 5.52
C GLY A 101 -4.62 2.84 5.55
N ALA A 102 -3.86 3.54 6.37
CA ALA A 102 -2.41 3.39 6.47
C ALA A 102 -1.96 3.00 7.88
N ILE A 103 -0.86 2.26 7.97
CA ILE A 103 -0.11 2.02 9.20
C ILE A 103 1.10 2.96 9.17
N LEU A 104 1.08 3.96 10.04
CA LEU A 104 2.20 4.87 10.23
C LEU A 104 3.22 4.22 11.17
N VAL A 105 4.41 3.91 10.66
CA VAL A 105 5.49 3.31 11.45
C VAL A 105 6.46 4.39 11.89
N VAL A 106 6.59 4.55 13.20
CA VAL A 106 7.50 5.52 13.83
C VAL A 106 8.43 4.79 14.80
N SER A 107 9.73 5.05 14.72
CA SER A 107 10.70 4.52 15.69
C SER A 107 10.52 5.25 17.03
N ALA A 108 10.38 4.50 18.11
CA ALA A 108 10.32 5.04 19.47
C ALA A 108 11.63 5.73 19.90
N ALA A 109 12.76 5.26 19.37
CA ALA A 109 14.08 5.83 19.67
C ALA A 109 14.35 7.16 18.95
N ASP A 110 13.79 7.33 17.73
CA ASP A 110 14.06 8.48 16.86
C ASP A 110 12.92 9.52 16.88
N GLY A 111 11.70 9.09 17.26
CA GLY A 111 10.50 9.91 17.16
C GLY A 111 10.09 10.24 15.71
N PRO A 112 9.16 11.19 15.51
CA PRO A 112 8.74 11.65 14.19
C PRO A 112 9.86 12.39 13.46
N MET A 113 10.36 11.80 12.38
CA MET A 113 11.41 12.32 11.52
C MET A 113 10.83 13.14 10.33
N PRO A 114 11.64 13.88 9.56
CA PRO A 114 11.13 14.71 8.46
C PRO A 114 10.26 13.97 7.46
N GLN A 115 10.63 12.76 7.01
CA GLN A 115 9.81 11.99 6.09
C GLN A 115 8.53 11.45 6.76
N THR A 116 8.49 11.30 8.08
CA THR A 116 7.24 10.98 8.80
C THR A 116 6.20 12.07 8.56
N ARG A 117 6.61 13.34 8.73
CA ARG A 117 5.77 14.52 8.49
C ARG A 117 5.32 14.60 7.03
N GLU A 118 6.26 14.42 6.10
CA GLU A 118 5.97 14.41 4.67
C GLU A 118 4.98 13.31 4.29
N HIS A 119 5.15 12.09 4.80
CA HIS A 119 4.27 10.96 4.50
C HIS A 119 2.85 11.15 5.04
N ILE A 120 2.69 11.71 6.25
CA ILE A 120 1.36 12.04 6.81
C ILE A 120 0.65 13.05 5.92
N LEU A 121 1.36 14.14 5.56
CA LEU A 121 0.82 15.18 4.69
C LEU A 121 0.41 14.62 3.32
N LEU A 122 1.29 13.83 2.68
CA LEU A 122 1.02 13.23 1.38
C LEU A 122 -0.12 12.23 1.44
N ALA A 123 -0.19 11.40 2.47
CA ALA A 123 -1.32 10.50 2.71
C ALA A 123 -2.65 11.29 2.80
N ARG A 124 -2.65 12.41 3.52
CA ARG A 124 -3.81 13.31 3.58
C ARG A 124 -4.18 13.87 2.22
N GLN A 125 -3.20 14.32 1.43
CA GLN A 125 -3.41 14.92 0.11
C GLN A 125 -3.95 13.92 -0.92
N VAL A 126 -3.51 12.66 -0.88
CA VAL A 126 -4.03 11.61 -1.78
C VAL A 126 -5.33 10.98 -1.28
N GLY A 127 -5.81 11.40 -0.10
CA GLY A 127 -7.12 11.01 0.42
C GLY A 127 -7.14 9.72 1.23
N VAL A 128 -6.03 9.30 1.84
CA VAL A 128 -6.03 8.22 2.84
C VAL A 128 -6.89 8.64 4.03
N PRO A 129 -8.01 7.97 4.32
CA PRO A 129 -8.97 8.46 5.29
C PRO A 129 -8.62 8.09 6.74
N TYR A 130 -7.89 7.00 6.95
CA TYR A 130 -7.61 6.45 8.28
C TYR A 130 -6.13 6.13 8.45
N ILE A 131 -5.59 6.39 9.64
CA ILE A 131 -4.24 6.01 10.05
C ILE A 131 -4.30 5.25 11.37
N VAL A 132 -3.55 4.15 11.47
CA VAL A 132 -3.22 3.45 12.72
C VAL A 132 -1.72 3.60 12.91
N VAL A 133 -1.26 3.82 14.14
CA VAL A 133 0.17 4.01 14.43
C VAL A 133 0.77 2.75 15.00
N PHE A 134 1.93 2.35 14.47
CA PHE A 134 2.80 1.36 15.08
C PHE A 134 4.08 2.05 15.55
N MET A 135 4.22 2.25 16.87
CA MET A 135 5.43 2.79 17.49
C MET A 135 6.43 1.64 17.67
N ASN A 136 7.36 1.57 16.71
CA ASN A 136 8.31 0.47 16.57
C ASN A 136 9.59 0.70 17.38
N LYS A 137 10.40 -0.34 17.55
CA LYS A 137 11.69 -0.32 18.23
C LYS A 137 11.61 0.07 19.72
N VAL A 138 10.53 -0.24 20.39
CA VAL A 138 10.37 0.06 21.81
C VAL A 138 11.40 -0.69 22.67
N ASP A 139 11.97 -1.77 22.15
CA ASP A 139 13.07 -2.53 22.76
C ASP A 139 14.39 -1.74 22.85
N GLN A 140 14.49 -0.58 22.21
CA GLN A 140 15.67 0.31 22.27
C GLN A 140 15.49 1.46 23.28
N VAL A 141 14.35 1.55 23.94
CA VAL A 141 14.01 2.62 24.89
C VAL A 141 13.61 2.00 26.22
N ASP A 142 14.41 2.23 27.25
CA ASP A 142 14.18 1.68 28.59
C ASP A 142 13.27 2.58 29.46
N ASP A 143 13.00 3.82 29.00
CA ASP A 143 12.24 4.83 29.74
C ASP A 143 10.80 4.95 29.18
N GLU A 144 9.82 4.57 30.01
CA GLU A 144 8.41 4.66 29.64
C GLU A 144 7.94 6.11 29.47
N GLU A 145 8.49 7.07 30.24
CA GLU A 145 8.13 8.49 30.07
C GLU A 145 8.55 9.01 28.70
N LEU A 146 9.67 8.52 28.16
CA LEU A 146 10.11 8.86 26.81
C LEU A 146 9.17 8.27 25.75
N LEU A 147 8.69 7.03 25.95
CA LEU A 147 7.68 6.44 25.05
C LEU A 147 6.39 7.25 25.04
N ASP A 148 5.94 7.72 26.21
CA ASP A 148 4.74 8.56 26.31
C ASP A 148 4.93 9.91 25.62
N LEU A 149 6.11 10.52 25.72
CA LEU A 149 6.43 11.76 25.03
C LEU A 149 6.44 11.60 23.52
N VAL A 150 7.03 10.53 23.00
CA VAL A 150 7.03 10.23 21.55
C VAL A 150 5.61 9.97 21.06
N GLU A 151 4.78 9.25 21.82
CA GLU A 151 3.37 9.03 21.45
C GLU A 151 2.61 10.36 21.41
N MET A 152 2.81 11.24 22.38
CA MET A 152 2.18 12.55 22.41
C MET A 152 2.60 13.40 21.18
N GLU A 153 3.90 13.41 20.82
CA GLU A 153 4.38 14.10 19.63
C GLU A 153 3.75 13.56 18.35
N ILE A 154 3.58 12.23 18.23
CA ILE A 154 2.90 11.61 17.10
C ILE A 154 1.45 12.05 17.01
N ARG A 155 0.71 12.08 18.12
CA ARG A 155 -0.69 12.51 18.19
C ARG A 155 -0.86 13.97 17.82
N GLU A 156 -0.01 14.85 18.34
CA GLU A 156 0.01 16.27 17.98
C GLU A 156 0.31 16.47 16.49
N LEU A 157 1.28 15.72 15.96
CA LEU A 157 1.63 15.78 14.56
C LEU A 157 0.46 15.35 13.67
N LEU A 158 -0.21 14.24 13.97
CA LEU A 158 -1.39 13.77 13.24
C LEU A 158 -2.53 14.80 13.29
N SER A 159 -2.77 15.39 14.45
CA SER A 159 -3.77 16.46 14.63
C SER A 159 -3.45 17.69 13.79
N SER A 160 -2.16 18.04 13.64
CA SER A 160 -1.73 19.19 12.81
C SER A 160 -2.00 19.00 11.30
N TYR A 161 -2.22 17.75 10.86
CA TYR A 161 -2.58 17.40 9.48
C TYR A 161 -4.04 16.95 9.34
N ASP A 162 -4.92 17.39 10.24
CA ASP A 162 -6.36 17.10 10.23
C ASP A 162 -6.73 15.60 10.36
N PHE A 163 -5.90 14.81 11.01
CA PHE A 163 -6.29 13.49 11.48
C PHE A 163 -6.72 13.57 12.96
N PRO A 164 -7.63 12.71 13.44
CA PRO A 164 -8.09 12.73 14.84
C PRO A 164 -7.04 12.12 15.77
N GLY A 165 -5.91 12.81 15.99
CA GLY A 165 -4.73 12.28 16.68
C GLY A 165 -5.00 11.69 18.06
N ASP A 166 -5.96 12.24 18.82
CA ASP A 166 -6.32 11.74 20.15
C ASP A 166 -7.03 10.37 20.09
N ASP A 167 -7.81 10.12 19.02
CA ASP A 167 -8.62 8.90 18.88
C ASP A 167 -7.89 7.77 18.10
N ILE A 168 -6.75 8.10 17.49
CA ILE A 168 -6.00 7.15 16.66
C ILE A 168 -5.35 6.06 17.55
N PRO A 169 -5.55 4.77 17.24
CA PRO A 169 -4.84 3.69 17.92
C PRO A 169 -3.33 3.79 17.73
N VAL A 170 -2.58 3.73 18.83
CA VAL A 170 -1.12 3.66 18.84
C VAL A 170 -0.71 2.35 19.51
N ILE A 171 -0.09 1.48 18.74
CA ILE A 171 0.40 0.19 19.19
C ILE A 171 1.91 0.28 19.38
N ARG A 172 2.39 -0.07 20.56
CA ARG A 172 3.81 -0.08 20.93
C ARG A 172 4.39 -1.48 20.74
N GLY A 173 5.53 -1.61 20.05
CA GLY A 173 6.12 -2.92 19.84
C GLY A 173 7.48 -2.90 19.18
N SER A 174 8.02 -4.10 18.95
CA SER A 174 9.24 -4.30 18.17
C SER A 174 8.99 -5.32 17.07
N ALA A 175 8.89 -4.83 15.85
CA ALA A 175 8.73 -5.69 14.67
C ALA A 175 9.92 -6.64 14.50
N LEU A 176 11.13 -6.19 14.84
CA LEU A 176 12.33 -7.02 14.76
C LEU A 176 12.28 -8.17 15.76
N LYS A 177 11.93 -7.90 17.03
CA LYS A 177 11.84 -8.96 18.05
C LYS A 177 10.76 -9.98 17.73
N ALA A 178 9.60 -9.53 17.21
CA ALA A 178 8.57 -10.42 16.73
C ALA A 178 9.08 -11.29 15.59
N LEU A 179 9.75 -10.70 14.60
CA LEU A 179 10.28 -11.43 13.44
C LEU A 179 11.37 -12.43 13.87
N GLU A 180 12.30 -12.05 14.73
CA GLU A 180 13.34 -12.93 15.28
C GLU A 180 12.74 -14.12 16.03
N ALA A 181 11.73 -13.89 16.90
CA ALA A 181 11.04 -14.95 17.61
C ALA A 181 10.40 -15.97 16.64
N LEU A 182 9.68 -15.49 15.64
CA LEU A 182 9.05 -16.32 14.63
C LEU A 182 10.05 -17.11 13.79
N GLN A 183 11.18 -16.50 13.40
CA GLN A 183 12.26 -17.17 12.67
C GLN A 183 12.94 -18.26 13.52
N ASN A 184 12.99 -18.08 14.83
CA ASN A 184 13.50 -19.07 15.78
C ASN A 184 12.46 -20.16 16.14
N GLY A 185 11.30 -20.17 15.49
CA GLY A 185 10.28 -21.21 15.64
C GLY A 185 9.27 -20.97 16.77
N ALA A 186 9.16 -19.74 17.27
CA ALA A 186 8.13 -19.39 18.26
C ALA A 186 6.72 -19.55 17.66
N VAL A 187 5.76 -19.98 18.49
CA VAL A 187 4.35 -19.99 18.15
C VAL A 187 3.80 -18.57 18.25
N ALA A 188 3.33 -18.01 17.15
CA ALA A 188 3.00 -16.58 17.05
C ALA A 188 2.03 -16.10 18.14
N LYS A 189 0.95 -16.83 18.41
CA LYS A 189 -0.05 -16.46 19.43
C LYS A 189 0.44 -16.62 20.87
N GLU A 190 1.48 -17.40 21.11
CA GLU A 190 2.00 -17.68 22.45
C GLU A 190 3.22 -16.81 22.80
N ALA A 191 3.91 -16.31 21.79
CA ALA A 191 5.13 -15.51 21.95
C ALA A 191 4.79 -14.07 22.37
N PRO A 192 5.31 -13.61 23.53
CA PRO A 192 5.09 -12.23 24.00
C PRO A 192 5.52 -11.18 22.99
N GLU A 193 6.60 -11.44 22.25
CA GLU A 193 7.16 -10.56 21.24
C GLU A 193 6.21 -10.34 20.05
N CYS A 194 5.34 -11.32 19.79
CA CYS A 194 4.37 -11.26 18.67
C CYS A 194 3.05 -10.58 19.06
N LYS A 195 2.81 -10.35 20.36
CA LYS A 195 1.55 -9.76 20.85
C LYS A 195 1.22 -8.45 20.17
N CYS A 196 2.21 -7.57 19.98
CA CYS A 196 2.05 -6.28 19.32
C CYS A 196 1.59 -6.41 17.85
N ILE A 197 1.91 -7.50 17.16
CA ILE A 197 1.47 -7.76 15.79
C ILE A 197 -0.03 -8.05 15.75
N PHE A 198 -0.53 -8.89 16.66
CA PHE A 198 -1.97 -9.18 16.75
C PHE A 198 -2.76 -7.97 17.25
N GLU A 199 -2.25 -7.22 18.23
CA GLU A 199 -2.85 -5.96 18.69
C GLU A 199 -2.94 -4.93 17.56
N LEU A 200 -1.92 -4.83 16.70
CA LEU A 200 -1.96 -3.99 15.52
C LEU A 200 -3.05 -4.43 14.54
N MET A 201 -3.14 -5.73 14.27
CA MET A 201 -4.16 -6.24 13.33
C MET A 201 -5.57 -6.08 13.89
N ASP A 202 -5.77 -6.26 15.19
CA ASP A 202 -7.06 -5.99 15.86
C ASP A 202 -7.43 -4.50 15.81
N ALA A 203 -6.45 -3.61 15.98
CA ALA A 203 -6.65 -2.16 15.83
C ALA A 203 -7.02 -1.80 14.38
N VAL A 204 -6.33 -2.35 13.39
CA VAL A 204 -6.64 -2.17 11.96
C VAL A 204 -8.05 -2.67 11.63
N ASP A 205 -8.41 -3.87 12.11
CA ASP A 205 -9.73 -4.48 11.90
C ASP A 205 -10.87 -3.67 12.54
N SER A 206 -10.60 -2.97 13.65
CA SER A 206 -11.64 -2.25 14.40
C SER A 206 -11.74 -0.78 14.04
N TYR A 207 -10.61 -0.13 13.75
CA TYR A 207 -10.55 1.32 13.52
C TYR A 207 -10.78 1.71 12.06
N ILE A 208 -10.30 0.92 11.10
CA ILE A 208 -10.52 1.18 9.67
C ILE A 208 -11.85 0.52 9.27
N PRO A 209 -12.87 1.28 8.83
CA PRO A 209 -14.15 0.69 8.42
C PRO A 209 -14.02 -0.05 7.08
N ASP A 210 -15.02 -0.89 6.77
CA ASP A 210 -15.12 -1.47 5.43
C ASP A 210 -15.38 -0.36 4.42
N PRO A 211 -14.53 -0.25 3.37
CA PRO A 211 -14.63 0.86 2.44
C PRO A 211 -15.86 0.72 1.52
N GLU A 212 -16.55 1.83 1.30
CA GLU A 212 -17.59 1.90 0.29
C GLU A 212 -17.00 1.80 -1.11
N ARG A 213 -17.49 0.87 -1.91
CA ARG A 213 -17.00 0.60 -3.26
C ARG A 213 -17.96 1.13 -4.32
N ALA A 214 -17.45 1.99 -5.21
CA ALA A 214 -18.20 2.54 -6.35
C ALA A 214 -18.37 1.51 -7.48
N ALA A 215 -18.91 0.32 -7.19
CA ALA A 215 -19.01 -0.79 -8.13
C ALA A 215 -20.09 -0.57 -9.22
N ASP A 216 -21.04 0.31 -8.99
CA ASP A 216 -22.15 0.70 -9.90
C ASP A 216 -21.72 1.72 -10.97
N LYS A 217 -20.57 2.37 -10.81
CA LYS A 217 -20.01 3.33 -11.76
C LYS A 217 -19.34 2.62 -12.96
N PRO A 218 -19.05 3.35 -14.06
CA PRO A 218 -18.21 2.81 -15.13
C PRO A 218 -16.85 2.36 -14.62
N PHE A 219 -16.33 1.28 -15.21
CA PHE A 219 -14.98 0.78 -14.90
C PHE A 219 -13.91 1.83 -15.16
N LEU A 220 -13.02 1.99 -14.21
CA LEU A 220 -11.87 2.89 -14.27
C LEU A 220 -10.72 2.32 -13.42
N MET A 221 -9.53 2.22 -14.02
CA MET A 221 -8.31 1.75 -13.40
C MET A 221 -7.11 2.56 -13.88
N PRO A 222 -6.48 3.39 -13.03
CA PRO A 222 -5.18 4.01 -13.33
C PRO A 222 -4.10 2.94 -13.50
N VAL A 223 -3.21 3.16 -14.46
CA VAL A 223 -2.08 2.26 -14.72
C VAL A 223 -0.91 2.64 -13.82
N GLU A 224 -0.46 1.70 -13.00
CA GLU A 224 0.65 1.87 -12.07
C GLU A 224 1.94 1.28 -12.58
N ASP A 225 1.87 0.10 -13.19
CA ASP A 225 3.02 -0.55 -13.81
C ASP A 225 2.59 -1.35 -15.02
N VAL A 226 3.54 -1.58 -15.92
CA VAL A 226 3.33 -2.32 -17.18
C VAL A 226 4.48 -3.27 -17.41
N PHE A 227 4.17 -4.54 -17.58
CA PHE A 227 5.16 -5.55 -17.93
C PHE A 227 4.64 -6.55 -18.94
N SER A 228 5.56 -7.24 -19.62
CA SER A 228 5.21 -8.27 -20.59
C SER A 228 5.48 -9.66 -20.01
N ILE A 229 4.54 -10.56 -20.20
CA ILE A 229 4.69 -11.98 -19.87
C ILE A 229 4.92 -12.72 -21.18
N THR A 230 6.09 -13.38 -21.31
CA THR A 230 6.42 -14.18 -22.50
C THR A 230 5.33 -15.21 -22.78
N GLY A 231 4.79 -15.19 -24.00
CA GLY A 231 3.72 -16.10 -24.44
C GLY A 231 2.31 -15.76 -23.97
N ARG A 232 2.12 -14.68 -23.15
CA ARG A 232 0.80 -14.28 -22.67
C ARG A 232 0.39 -12.85 -23.09
N GLY A 233 1.36 -11.94 -23.24
CA GLY A 233 1.13 -10.57 -23.67
C GLY A 233 1.45 -9.53 -22.61
N THR A 234 0.94 -8.33 -22.77
CA THR A 234 1.16 -7.18 -21.89
C THR A 234 0.14 -7.20 -20.76
N VAL A 235 0.66 -6.98 -19.54
CA VAL A 235 -0.13 -6.82 -18.32
C VAL A 235 0.04 -5.40 -17.82
N ALA A 236 -1.07 -4.72 -17.56
CA ALA A 236 -1.12 -3.48 -16.82
C ALA A 236 -1.63 -3.74 -15.42
N THR A 237 -0.98 -3.19 -14.40
CA THR A 237 -1.41 -3.29 -13.02
C THR A 237 -1.98 -1.98 -12.52
N GLY A 238 -2.88 -2.07 -11.55
CA GLY A 238 -3.46 -0.92 -10.88
C GLY A 238 -4.60 -1.31 -9.95
N ARG A 239 -5.05 -0.35 -9.15
CA ARG A 239 -6.27 -0.46 -8.35
C ARG A 239 -7.48 -0.11 -9.22
N VAL A 240 -8.53 -0.90 -9.12
CA VAL A 240 -9.84 -0.55 -9.71
C VAL A 240 -10.47 0.57 -8.87
N GLU A 241 -10.53 1.77 -9.40
CA GLU A 241 -11.09 2.94 -8.70
C GLU A 241 -12.63 2.91 -8.69
N SER A 242 -13.22 2.48 -9.80
CA SER A 242 -14.68 2.35 -9.90
C SER A 242 -15.10 1.25 -10.85
N GLY A 243 -16.33 0.81 -10.71
CA GLY A 243 -16.99 -0.15 -11.58
C GLY A 243 -16.48 -1.58 -11.44
N THR A 244 -16.69 -2.34 -12.48
CA THR A 244 -16.30 -3.74 -12.61
C THR A 244 -15.73 -4.03 -13.97
N VAL A 245 -14.80 -4.98 -14.05
CA VAL A 245 -14.24 -5.48 -15.30
C VAL A 245 -14.22 -7.00 -15.30
N LYS A 246 -14.58 -7.62 -16.41
CA LYS A 246 -14.60 -9.07 -16.63
C LYS A 246 -13.65 -9.46 -17.74
N VAL A 247 -13.27 -10.71 -17.74
CA VAL A 247 -12.59 -11.31 -18.90
C VAL A 247 -13.51 -11.23 -20.11
N GLN A 248 -12.98 -10.82 -21.25
CA GLN A 248 -13.63 -10.53 -22.54
C GLN A 248 -14.31 -9.14 -22.62
N ASP A 249 -14.26 -8.31 -21.58
CA ASP A 249 -14.73 -6.93 -21.69
C ASP A 249 -13.83 -6.12 -22.63
N THR A 250 -14.45 -5.21 -23.38
CA THR A 250 -13.75 -4.19 -24.16
C THR A 250 -13.44 -3.00 -23.26
N VAL A 251 -12.20 -2.52 -23.31
CA VAL A 251 -11.72 -1.37 -22.55
C VAL A 251 -10.99 -0.39 -23.47
N GLU A 252 -10.89 0.86 -23.05
CA GLU A 252 -10.08 1.91 -23.67
C GLU A 252 -8.90 2.29 -22.79
N ILE A 253 -7.74 2.51 -23.42
CA ILE A 253 -6.56 3.13 -22.80
C ILE A 253 -6.62 4.62 -23.15
N VAL A 254 -6.63 5.48 -22.12
CA VAL A 254 -6.84 6.92 -22.25
C VAL A 254 -5.77 7.69 -21.47
N GLY A 255 -5.38 8.84 -21.99
CA GLY A 255 -4.43 9.77 -21.37
C GLY A 255 -3.01 9.67 -21.93
N LEU A 256 -2.22 10.73 -21.73
CA LEU A 256 -0.83 10.93 -22.18
C LEU A 256 -0.62 10.89 -23.72
N SER A 257 -1.63 10.50 -24.48
CA SER A 257 -1.64 10.47 -25.93
C SER A 257 -3.01 10.91 -26.45
N ASP A 258 -3.05 11.55 -27.61
CA ASP A 258 -4.29 11.90 -28.32
C ASP A 258 -4.98 10.66 -28.92
N GLU A 259 -4.23 9.57 -29.09
CA GLU A 259 -4.75 8.32 -29.61
C GLU A 259 -5.42 7.50 -28.51
N LYS A 260 -6.72 7.27 -28.66
CA LYS A 260 -7.44 6.29 -27.86
C LYS A 260 -7.24 4.89 -28.43
N ARG A 261 -6.83 3.96 -27.59
CA ARG A 261 -6.66 2.57 -28.01
C ARG A 261 -7.70 1.69 -27.31
N SER A 262 -8.49 1.01 -28.11
CA SER A 262 -9.46 0.03 -27.62
C SER A 262 -8.85 -1.37 -27.68
N THR A 263 -9.07 -2.15 -26.62
CA THR A 263 -8.57 -3.52 -26.52
C THR A 263 -9.54 -4.39 -25.71
N VAL A 264 -9.27 -5.70 -25.68
CA VAL A 264 -10.07 -6.68 -24.93
C VAL A 264 -9.24 -7.25 -23.78
N VAL A 265 -9.86 -7.33 -22.62
CA VAL A 265 -9.29 -7.98 -21.42
C VAL A 265 -9.29 -9.50 -21.63
N THR A 266 -8.13 -10.12 -21.69
CA THR A 266 -8.00 -11.58 -21.88
C THR A 266 -7.78 -12.34 -20.59
N GLY A 267 -7.48 -11.64 -19.49
CA GLY A 267 -7.33 -12.23 -18.16
C GLY A 267 -7.26 -11.15 -17.08
N VAL A 268 -7.72 -11.50 -15.91
CA VAL A 268 -7.65 -10.66 -14.70
C VAL A 268 -7.00 -11.51 -13.60
N GLU A 269 -6.01 -10.95 -12.93
CA GLU A 269 -5.28 -11.64 -11.87
C GLU A 269 -5.12 -10.70 -10.65
N MET A 270 -5.23 -11.26 -9.46
CA MET A 270 -4.92 -10.61 -8.20
C MET A 270 -4.06 -11.56 -7.36
N PHE A 271 -2.90 -11.11 -6.87
CA PHE A 271 -1.94 -11.95 -6.12
C PHE A 271 -1.65 -13.31 -6.79
N ARG A 272 -1.44 -13.30 -8.12
CA ARG A 272 -1.20 -14.50 -8.96
C ARG A 272 -2.36 -15.51 -9.03
N LYS A 273 -3.54 -15.18 -8.47
CA LYS A 273 -4.77 -15.94 -8.59
C LYS A 273 -5.64 -15.39 -9.72
N LEU A 274 -6.36 -16.25 -10.43
CA LEU A 274 -7.25 -15.82 -11.51
C LEU A 274 -8.56 -15.30 -10.96
N LEU A 275 -9.07 -14.21 -11.55
CA LEU A 275 -10.40 -13.71 -11.31
C LEU A 275 -11.25 -13.77 -12.60
N ASP A 276 -12.53 -14.12 -12.45
CA ASP A 276 -13.50 -13.97 -13.54
C ASP A 276 -13.90 -12.49 -13.71
N GLN A 277 -13.92 -11.78 -12.58
CA GLN A 277 -14.33 -10.38 -12.48
C GLN A 277 -13.55 -9.68 -11.38
N ALA A 278 -13.07 -8.46 -11.66
CA ALA A 278 -12.60 -7.53 -10.64
C ALA A 278 -13.63 -6.44 -10.39
N ILE A 279 -13.64 -5.91 -9.17
CA ILE A 279 -14.54 -4.84 -8.72
C ILE A 279 -13.74 -3.67 -8.13
N ALA A 280 -14.39 -2.53 -7.99
CA ALA A 280 -13.81 -1.36 -7.32
C ALA A 280 -13.13 -1.76 -5.99
N GLY A 281 -11.89 -1.31 -5.79
CA GLY A 281 -11.02 -1.61 -4.66
C GLY A 281 -10.02 -2.74 -4.89
N ASP A 282 -10.18 -3.58 -5.91
CA ASP A 282 -9.21 -4.65 -6.20
C ASP A 282 -7.91 -4.11 -6.80
N ASN A 283 -6.77 -4.60 -6.32
CA ASN A 283 -5.46 -4.40 -6.94
C ASN A 283 -5.20 -5.54 -7.92
N ILE A 284 -5.25 -5.26 -9.22
CA ILE A 284 -5.25 -6.29 -10.25
C ILE A 284 -4.17 -6.08 -11.32
N GLY A 285 -3.83 -7.18 -11.98
CA GLY A 285 -3.17 -7.18 -13.27
C GLY A 285 -4.15 -7.57 -14.36
N VAL A 286 -4.28 -6.73 -15.39
CA VAL A 286 -5.16 -6.97 -16.55
C VAL A 286 -4.31 -7.35 -17.75
N LEU A 287 -4.57 -8.51 -18.35
CA LEU A 287 -3.98 -8.91 -19.62
C LEU A 287 -4.75 -8.27 -20.78
N LEU A 288 -4.03 -7.58 -21.65
CA LEU A 288 -4.59 -6.82 -22.76
C LEU A 288 -4.24 -7.48 -24.11
N ARG A 289 -5.26 -7.67 -24.97
CA ARG A 289 -5.08 -8.29 -26.27
C ARG A 289 -4.43 -7.33 -27.27
N GLY A 290 -3.33 -7.76 -27.90
CA GLY A 290 -2.70 -7.01 -29.00
C GLY A 290 -2.04 -5.68 -28.59
N ILE A 291 -1.89 -5.44 -27.28
CA ILE A 291 -1.18 -4.28 -26.73
C ILE A 291 0.26 -4.69 -26.44
N GLN A 292 1.23 -3.91 -26.94
CA GLN A 292 2.63 -4.06 -26.59
C GLN A 292 2.97 -3.19 -25.37
N ARG A 293 4.07 -3.50 -24.70
CA ARG A 293 4.52 -2.71 -23.54
C ARG A 293 4.76 -1.22 -23.86
N THR A 294 5.13 -0.93 -25.11
CA THR A 294 5.34 0.44 -25.63
C THR A 294 4.07 1.19 -25.92
N ASP A 295 2.92 0.51 -25.94
CA ASP A 295 1.63 1.08 -26.29
C ASP A 295 0.83 1.59 -25.09
N ILE A 296 1.29 1.27 -23.90
CA ILE A 296 0.68 1.63 -22.61
C ILE A 296 1.77 1.97 -21.60
N GLU A 297 1.56 2.99 -20.80
CA GLU A 297 2.51 3.46 -19.81
C GLU A 297 1.85 3.87 -18.49
N ARG A 298 2.66 3.93 -17.45
CA ARG A 298 2.23 4.40 -16.12
C ARG A 298 1.66 5.82 -16.22
N GLY A 299 0.52 6.04 -15.57
CA GLY A 299 -0.20 7.32 -15.57
C GLY A 299 -1.33 7.40 -16.59
N GLN A 300 -1.40 6.48 -17.55
CA GLN A 300 -2.62 6.28 -18.34
C GLN A 300 -3.72 5.62 -17.53
N VAL A 301 -4.93 5.60 -18.07
CA VAL A 301 -6.10 5.01 -17.42
C VAL A 301 -6.74 3.99 -18.35
N ILE A 302 -7.06 2.82 -17.84
CA ILE A 302 -7.90 1.84 -18.51
C ILE A 302 -9.33 2.05 -18.04
N ALA A 303 -10.24 2.26 -18.96
CA ALA A 303 -11.62 2.60 -18.63
C ALA A 303 -12.64 1.90 -19.54
N LYS A 304 -13.90 1.94 -19.13
CA LYS A 304 -15.01 1.55 -20.01
C LYS A 304 -15.04 2.47 -21.23
N PRO A 305 -15.20 1.95 -22.45
CA PRO A 305 -15.18 2.76 -23.67
C PRO A 305 -16.13 3.96 -23.59
N GLY A 306 -15.60 5.16 -23.89
CA GLY A 306 -16.36 6.41 -23.92
C GLY A 306 -16.77 6.99 -22.57
N SER A 307 -16.35 6.39 -21.44
CA SER A 307 -16.73 6.86 -20.10
C SER A 307 -15.93 8.05 -19.61
N ILE A 308 -14.70 8.23 -20.12
CA ILE A 308 -13.80 9.34 -19.72
C ILE A 308 -13.14 9.95 -20.96
N HIS A 309 -12.72 11.22 -20.82
CA HIS A 309 -11.97 11.96 -21.84
C HIS A 309 -10.82 12.73 -21.18
N PRO A 310 -9.62 12.79 -21.79
CA PRO A 310 -8.55 13.62 -21.32
C PRO A 310 -8.91 15.11 -21.49
N HIS A 311 -8.41 15.94 -20.57
CA HIS A 311 -8.61 17.38 -20.58
C HIS A 311 -7.27 18.10 -20.67
N THR A 312 -7.13 19.04 -21.63
CA THR A 312 -5.94 19.88 -21.78
C THR A 312 -6.02 21.17 -20.98
N LYS A 313 -7.24 21.58 -20.58
CA LYS A 313 -7.49 22.78 -19.75
C LYS A 313 -8.20 22.37 -18.50
N PHE A 314 -7.61 22.72 -17.36
CA PHE A 314 -8.17 22.44 -16.03
C PHE A 314 -7.86 23.57 -15.07
N LYS A 315 -8.59 23.63 -13.96
CA LYS A 315 -8.26 24.46 -12.79
C LYS A 315 -7.77 23.54 -11.70
N GLY A 316 -6.64 23.88 -11.08
CA GLY A 316 -6.05 23.13 -9.96
C GLY A 316 -5.85 24.02 -8.74
N GLN A 317 -6.03 23.47 -7.57
CA GLN A 317 -5.60 24.07 -6.31
C GLN A 317 -4.19 23.52 -6.01
N VAL A 318 -3.25 24.43 -5.79
CA VAL A 318 -1.86 24.07 -5.50
C VAL A 318 -1.59 24.34 -4.02
N TYR A 319 -1.16 23.31 -3.31
CA TYR A 319 -0.65 23.42 -1.95
C TYR A 319 0.88 23.41 -2.01
N VAL A 320 1.52 24.51 -1.60
CA VAL A 320 2.97 24.63 -1.58
C VAL A 320 3.47 24.35 -0.18
N LEU A 321 4.31 23.33 -0.04
CA LEU A 321 4.95 22.97 1.23
C LEU A 321 5.89 24.10 1.68
N THR A 322 5.96 24.33 3.00
CA THR A 322 6.97 25.22 3.57
C THR A 322 8.34 24.57 3.52
N LYS A 323 9.41 25.38 3.57
CA LYS A 323 10.79 24.85 3.60
C LYS A 323 11.07 23.98 4.82
N GLU A 324 10.32 24.16 5.90
CA GLU A 324 10.43 23.37 7.13
C GLU A 324 9.77 22.00 7.02
N ALA A 325 8.77 21.88 6.14
CA ALA A 325 8.06 20.62 5.89
C ALA A 325 8.74 19.72 4.86
N VAL A 326 9.76 20.20 4.14
CA VAL A 326 10.43 19.44 3.08
C VAL A 326 11.93 19.42 3.34
N SER A 327 12.52 18.24 3.42
CA SER A 327 13.95 18.05 3.71
C SER A 327 14.88 18.39 2.54
N TYR A 328 14.38 18.69 1.34
CA TYR A 328 15.17 19.08 0.17
C TYR A 328 14.55 20.20 -0.65
N THR A 329 15.42 21.04 -1.22
CA THR A 329 15.07 22.35 -1.78
C THR A 329 15.13 22.45 -3.31
N HIS A 330 14.97 21.36 -4.05
CA HIS A 330 14.99 21.42 -5.52
C HIS A 330 13.65 21.02 -6.10
N LEU A 331 12.78 22.02 -6.33
CA LEU A 331 11.74 21.97 -7.33
C LEU A 331 12.38 22.29 -8.69
N THR A 332 12.63 21.28 -9.50
CA THR A 332 12.79 21.44 -10.95
C THR A 332 11.38 21.45 -11.54
N LEU A 333 10.90 22.62 -11.90
CA LEU A 333 9.74 22.80 -12.76
C LEU A 333 10.05 22.33 -14.17
#